data_19ddacb3d33d716a71591bc43fd12919
#
_entry.id   19ddacb3d33d716a71591bc43fd12919
#
_cell.length_a   1.000
_cell.length_b   1.000
_cell.length_c   1.000
_cell.angle_alpha   90.00
_cell.angle_beta   90.00
_cell.angle_gamma   90.00
#
_symmetry.space_group_name_H-M   'P 1'
#
loop_
_entity.id
_entity.type
_entity.pdbx_description
1 polymer ?
#
loop_
_entity_poly.entity_id
_entity_poly.type
_entity_poly.pdbx_seq_one_letter_code
_entity_poly.pdbx_strand_id
1 'polypeptide(L)'
;MPAHVLNHPDHRDVTLQSIDDYGRQLLKAIEGLSIEEARWMPTPESNHILWILWHIGRMEDMWGWYLRGGGYSAWIEGGWANRLGIDAKRNGAGDSIDQVRNFPDLQVEEVTEYWQVARNLLIPSIKQISTRMLTIKHPEIWTHAPDRAPTLLWVLGRLPVENGQHTGHIAYIRGLYSSKLS
;
A
#
# COMPACT_ATOMS: atom_id res chain seq x y z
N MET A 1 23.68 3.26 -8.12
CA MET A 1 23.39 2.10 -8.98
C MET A 1 23.62 2.53 -10.41
N PRO A 2 24.31 1.76 -11.29
CA PRO A 2 24.39 2.11 -12.70
C PRO A 2 22.98 2.07 -13.27
N ALA A 3 22.63 3.10 -14.03
CA ALA A 3 21.38 3.13 -14.78
C ALA A 3 21.35 1.93 -15.74
N HIS A 4 20.47 0.96 -15.48
CA HIS A 4 20.19 -0.05 -16.47
C HIS A 4 19.55 0.66 -17.66
N VAL A 5 20.27 0.71 -18.79
CA VAL A 5 19.69 1.15 -20.06
C VAL A 5 18.63 0.13 -20.43
N LEU A 6 17.35 0.49 -20.21
CA LEU A 6 16.23 -0.35 -20.59
C LEU A 6 16.13 -0.33 -22.12
N ASN A 7 16.23 -1.50 -22.74
CA ASN A 7 15.93 -1.65 -24.15
C ASN A 7 14.40 -1.53 -24.33
N HIS A 8 13.92 -0.39 -24.83
CA HIS A 8 12.50 -0.08 -25.02
C HIS A 8 11.68 0.01 -23.74
N PRO A 9 11.93 1.05 -22.86
CA PRO A 9 11.15 1.27 -21.66
C PRO A 9 9.67 1.51 -22.00
N ASP A 10 8.78 1.03 -21.15
CA ASP A 10 7.34 1.19 -21.33
C ASP A 10 6.64 1.61 -20.01
N HIS A 11 5.29 1.62 -20.03
CA HIS A 11 4.47 1.99 -18.87
C HIS A 11 4.79 1.19 -17.60
N ARG A 12 5.27 -0.05 -17.74
CA ARG A 12 5.64 -0.90 -16.57
C ARG A 12 6.87 -0.34 -15.88
N ASP A 13 7.85 0.10 -16.64
CA ASP A 13 9.10 0.65 -16.09
C ASP A 13 8.84 1.93 -15.30
N VAL A 14 8.00 2.83 -15.81
CA VAL A 14 7.60 4.06 -15.11
C VAL A 14 6.89 3.73 -13.80
N THR A 15 5.93 2.79 -13.83
CA THR A 15 5.18 2.37 -12.64
C THR A 15 6.11 1.70 -11.63
N LEU A 16 6.99 0.77 -12.07
CA LEU A 16 7.92 0.06 -11.19
C LEU A 16 8.95 1.00 -10.56
N GLN A 17 9.46 1.99 -11.31
CA GLN A 17 10.37 3.00 -10.76
C GLN A 17 9.67 3.83 -9.67
N SER A 18 8.43 4.26 -9.91
CA SER A 18 7.66 5.01 -8.92
C SER A 18 7.37 4.19 -7.65
N ILE A 19 7.07 2.90 -7.81
CA ILE A 19 6.86 1.96 -6.70
C ILE A 19 8.16 1.74 -5.92
N ASP A 20 9.27 1.56 -6.60
CA ASP A 20 10.58 1.40 -5.97
C ASP A 20 10.98 2.68 -5.22
N ASP A 21 10.71 3.86 -5.78
CA ASP A 21 11.04 5.14 -5.17
C ASP A 21 10.27 5.35 -3.85
N TYR A 22 8.94 5.29 -3.86
CA TYR A 22 8.20 5.45 -2.60
C TYR A 22 8.50 4.31 -1.60
N GLY A 23 8.78 3.09 -2.08
CA GLY A 23 9.15 1.98 -1.21
C GLY A 23 10.46 2.22 -0.46
N ARG A 24 11.49 2.77 -1.12
CA ARG A 24 12.72 3.18 -0.45
C ARG A 24 12.49 4.30 0.55
N GLN A 25 11.66 5.29 0.19
CA GLN A 25 11.29 6.39 1.09
C GLN A 25 10.51 5.89 2.30
N LEU A 26 9.58 4.93 2.10
CA LEU A 26 8.83 4.29 3.17
C LEU A 26 9.76 3.57 4.16
N LEU A 27 10.66 2.72 3.66
CA LEU A 27 11.62 2.02 4.51
C LEU A 27 12.47 2.99 5.34
N LYS A 28 12.95 4.07 4.72
CA LYS A 28 13.67 5.13 5.43
C LYS A 28 12.80 5.83 6.48
N ALA A 29 11.53 6.07 6.16
CA ALA A 29 10.60 6.76 7.07
C ALA A 29 10.21 5.92 8.29
N ILE A 30 10.24 4.58 8.19
CA ILE A 30 9.91 3.68 9.30
C ILE A 30 11.14 3.08 10.00
N GLU A 31 12.35 3.39 9.54
CA GLU A 31 13.59 2.87 10.15
C GLU A 31 13.72 3.32 11.61
N GLY A 32 13.88 2.35 12.52
CA GLY A 32 13.99 2.61 13.96
C GLY A 32 12.77 3.22 14.61
N LEU A 33 11.58 3.10 14.00
CA LEU A 33 10.32 3.63 14.52
C LEU A 33 9.89 2.85 15.76
N SER A 34 9.72 3.53 16.89
CA SER A 34 9.15 2.91 18.08
C SER A 34 7.64 2.73 17.96
N ILE A 35 7.07 1.79 18.71
CA ILE A 35 5.62 1.57 18.70
C ILE A 35 4.85 2.80 19.24
N GLU A 36 5.40 3.52 20.21
CA GLU A 36 4.83 4.76 20.70
C GLU A 36 4.74 5.82 19.62
N GLU A 37 5.83 6.04 18.88
CA GLU A 37 5.89 6.95 17.75
C GLU A 37 4.93 6.52 16.64
N ALA A 38 4.91 5.20 16.32
CA ALA A 38 4.07 4.63 15.29
C ALA A 38 2.57 4.79 15.56
N ARG A 39 2.17 4.82 16.82
CA ARG A 39 0.76 4.98 17.25
C ARG A 39 0.40 6.41 17.62
N TRP A 40 1.35 7.32 17.62
CA TRP A 40 1.07 8.70 17.93
C TRP A 40 0.22 9.36 16.84
N MET A 41 -0.83 10.08 17.28
CA MET A 41 -1.73 10.84 16.40
C MET A 41 -1.43 12.33 16.61
N PRO A 42 -1.05 13.07 15.55
CA PRO A 42 -0.81 14.52 15.62
C PRO A 42 -1.99 15.32 16.15
N THR A 43 -3.19 14.93 15.78
CA THR A 43 -4.47 15.44 16.30
C THR A 43 -5.42 14.29 16.61
N PRO A 44 -6.49 14.51 17.41
CA PRO A 44 -7.48 13.47 17.67
C PRO A 44 -8.16 12.88 16.43
N GLU A 45 -8.16 13.59 15.31
CA GLU A 45 -8.79 13.20 14.03
C GLU A 45 -7.79 12.74 12.98
N SER A 46 -6.49 12.66 13.30
CA SER A 46 -5.47 12.23 12.34
C SER A 46 -5.24 10.73 12.38
N ASN A 47 -4.73 10.19 11.28
CA ASN A 47 -4.22 8.81 11.25
C ASN A 47 -2.86 8.76 11.96
N HIS A 48 -2.52 7.58 12.50
CA HIS A 48 -1.18 7.28 13.00
C HIS A 48 -0.38 6.45 12.00
N ILE A 49 0.94 6.44 12.14
CA ILE A 49 1.86 5.81 11.18
C ILE A 49 1.57 4.33 10.98
N LEU A 50 1.31 3.57 12.05
CA LEU A 50 1.09 2.12 11.96
C LEU A 50 -0.13 1.77 11.09
N TRP A 51 -1.23 2.53 11.22
CA TRP A 51 -2.41 2.36 10.37
C TRP A 51 -2.09 2.72 8.91
N ILE A 52 -1.35 3.82 8.67
CA ILE A 52 -0.98 4.24 7.31
C ILE A 52 -0.09 3.17 6.64
N LEU A 53 0.88 2.61 7.37
CA LEU A 53 1.76 1.55 6.87
C LEU A 53 0.95 0.30 6.47
N TRP A 54 0.02 -0.12 7.34
CA TRP A 54 -0.91 -1.21 7.01
C TRP A 54 -1.73 -0.91 5.77
N HIS A 55 -2.29 0.30 5.67
CA HIS A 55 -3.10 0.72 4.53
C HIS A 55 -2.30 0.68 3.21
N ILE A 56 -1.05 1.12 3.21
CA ILE A 56 -0.14 0.99 2.05
C ILE A 56 -0.03 -0.49 1.63
N GLY A 57 0.19 -1.40 2.58
CA GLY A 57 0.25 -2.84 2.32
C GLY A 57 -1.05 -3.38 1.73
N ARG A 58 -2.20 -2.95 2.29
CA ARG A 58 -3.53 -3.33 1.77
C ARG A 58 -3.77 -2.85 0.34
N MET A 59 -3.34 -1.63 0.01
CA MET A 59 -3.46 -1.11 -1.35
C MET A 59 -2.60 -1.89 -2.34
N GLU A 60 -1.37 -2.23 -1.98
CA GLU A 60 -0.50 -3.04 -2.84
C GLU A 60 -1.07 -4.45 -3.08
N ASP A 61 -1.55 -5.10 -2.03
CA ASP A 61 -2.14 -6.45 -2.14
C ASP A 61 -3.42 -6.46 -2.96
N MET A 62 -4.35 -5.54 -2.66
CA MET A 62 -5.63 -5.41 -3.35
C MET A 62 -5.45 -5.09 -4.84
N TRP A 63 -4.61 -4.11 -5.15
CA TRP A 63 -4.39 -3.73 -6.55
C TRP A 63 -3.56 -4.78 -7.31
N GLY A 64 -2.61 -5.42 -6.65
CA GLY A 64 -1.90 -6.57 -7.22
C GLY A 64 -2.86 -7.71 -7.57
N TRP A 65 -3.80 -8.01 -6.68
CA TRP A 65 -4.86 -8.98 -6.91
C TRP A 65 -5.76 -8.56 -8.08
N TYR A 66 -6.18 -7.29 -8.14
CA TYR A 66 -7.00 -6.75 -9.23
C TYR A 66 -6.28 -6.80 -10.59
N LEU A 67 -5.00 -6.44 -10.64
CA LEU A 67 -4.19 -6.49 -11.88
C LEU A 67 -4.12 -7.90 -12.47
N ARG A 68 -4.22 -8.94 -11.66
CA ARG A 68 -4.24 -10.35 -12.09
C ARG A 68 -5.62 -10.86 -12.50
N GLY A 69 -6.68 -10.09 -12.33
CA GLY A 69 -8.06 -10.55 -12.51
C GLY A 69 -8.52 -11.48 -11.38
N GLY A 70 -8.02 -11.30 -10.18
CA GLY A 70 -8.36 -12.12 -9.00
C GLY A 70 -7.27 -13.12 -8.59
N GLY A 71 -7.70 -14.20 -7.96
CA GLY A 71 -6.81 -15.27 -7.49
C GLY A 71 -6.23 -15.01 -6.09
N TYR A 72 -5.02 -15.44 -5.83
CA TYR A 72 -4.36 -15.36 -4.51
C TYR A 72 -4.08 -13.92 -4.09
N SER A 73 -4.43 -13.58 -2.85
CA SER A 73 -3.99 -12.37 -2.13
C SER A 73 -3.27 -12.76 -0.84
N ALA A 74 -2.31 -11.97 -0.41
CA ALA A 74 -1.67 -12.18 0.88
C ALA A 74 -2.69 -12.01 2.02
N TRP A 75 -3.59 -11.05 1.88
CA TRP A 75 -4.56 -10.68 2.90
C TRP A 75 -5.51 -11.82 3.25
N ILE A 76 -6.13 -12.45 2.26
CA ILE A 76 -7.14 -13.50 2.45
C ILE A 76 -6.47 -14.88 2.46
N GLU A 77 -5.97 -15.33 1.31
CA GLU A 77 -5.46 -16.70 1.13
C GLU A 77 -4.12 -16.88 1.85
N GLY A 78 -3.32 -15.82 2.00
CA GLY A 78 -2.10 -15.84 2.81
C GLY A 78 -2.33 -15.72 4.31
N GLY A 79 -3.59 -15.51 4.74
CA GLY A 79 -4.00 -15.49 6.15
C GLY A 79 -3.59 -14.26 6.94
N TRP A 80 -3.11 -13.19 6.27
CA TRP A 80 -2.63 -11.99 6.96
C TRP A 80 -3.73 -11.23 7.70
N ALA A 81 -4.98 -11.27 7.22
CA ALA A 81 -6.12 -10.70 7.94
C ALA A 81 -6.26 -11.31 9.34
N ASN A 82 -6.21 -12.64 9.43
CA ASN A 82 -6.29 -13.36 10.69
C ASN A 82 -5.05 -13.13 11.57
N ARG A 83 -3.85 -13.14 10.97
CA ARG A 83 -2.59 -12.94 11.69
C ARG A 83 -2.52 -11.56 12.35
N LEU A 84 -2.99 -10.51 11.66
CA LEU A 84 -3.02 -9.15 12.20
C LEU A 84 -4.29 -8.82 12.99
N GLY A 85 -5.25 -9.75 13.09
CA GLY A 85 -6.50 -9.54 13.83
C GLY A 85 -7.38 -8.44 13.26
N ILE A 86 -7.33 -8.21 11.95
CA ILE A 86 -8.09 -7.16 11.26
C ILE A 86 -9.15 -7.82 10.37
N ASP A 87 -10.36 -7.25 10.35
CA ASP A 87 -11.44 -7.74 9.49
C ASP A 87 -10.97 -7.86 8.03
N ALA A 88 -11.21 -9.03 7.45
CA ALA A 88 -10.79 -9.37 6.09
C ALA A 88 -11.33 -8.40 5.02
N LYS A 89 -12.48 -7.74 5.27
CA LYS A 89 -13.09 -6.77 4.35
C LYS A 89 -12.46 -5.38 4.44
N ARG A 90 -11.72 -5.07 5.52
CA ARG A 90 -11.10 -3.76 5.68
C ARG A 90 -9.89 -3.58 4.76
N ASN A 91 -9.82 -2.40 4.20
CA ASN A 91 -8.64 -1.94 3.47
C ASN A 91 -8.18 -0.52 3.87
N GLY A 92 -8.87 0.10 4.82
CA GLY A 92 -8.61 1.45 5.32
C GLY A 92 -9.40 2.54 4.59
N ALA A 93 -9.89 2.30 3.38
CA ALA A 93 -10.69 3.29 2.66
C ALA A 93 -12.05 3.48 3.36
N GLY A 94 -12.29 4.71 3.87
CA GLY A 94 -13.50 5.04 4.61
C GLY A 94 -13.52 4.59 6.07
N ASP A 95 -12.40 4.15 6.64
CA ASP A 95 -12.29 3.89 8.07
C ASP A 95 -12.66 5.16 8.86
N SER A 96 -13.48 5.00 9.88
CA SER A 96 -13.75 6.05 10.84
C SER A 96 -12.54 6.29 11.73
N ILE A 97 -12.48 7.47 12.37
CA ILE A 97 -11.40 7.76 13.33
C ILE A 97 -11.38 6.79 14.50
N ASP A 98 -12.53 6.26 14.90
CA ASP A 98 -12.59 5.24 15.96
C ASP A 98 -12.00 3.92 15.50
N GLN A 99 -12.13 3.56 14.23
CA GLN A 99 -11.47 2.38 13.67
C GLN A 99 -9.94 2.57 13.58
N VAL A 100 -9.48 3.79 13.36
CA VAL A 100 -8.04 4.12 13.39
C VAL A 100 -7.52 4.05 14.84
N ARG A 101 -8.21 4.67 15.81
CA ARG A 101 -7.82 4.66 17.23
C ARG A 101 -7.79 3.25 17.80
N ASN A 102 -8.78 2.41 17.44
CA ASN A 102 -8.89 1.03 17.87
C ASN A 102 -8.16 0.05 16.95
N PHE A 103 -7.18 0.53 16.17
CA PHE A 103 -6.34 -0.34 15.37
C PHE A 103 -5.61 -1.33 16.28
N PRO A 104 -5.48 -2.62 15.90
CA PRO A 104 -4.87 -3.66 16.74
C PRO A 104 -3.48 -3.26 17.25
N ASP A 105 -3.11 -3.82 18.39
CA ASP A 105 -1.80 -3.59 19.01
C ASP A 105 -0.74 -4.47 18.36
N LEU A 106 -0.22 -4.00 17.21
CA LEU A 106 0.73 -4.70 16.37
C LEU A 106 2.10 -4.03 16.44
N GLN A 107 3.16 -4.82 16.25
CA GLN A 107 4.49 -4.28 16.09
C GLN A 107 4.71 -3.73 14.67
N VAL A 108 5.59 -2.74 14.54
CA VAL A 108 5.94 -2.13 13.23
C VAL A 108 6.45 -3.20 12.26
N GLU A 109 7.24 -4.14 12.78
CA GLU A 109 7.84 -5.25 12.04
C GLU A 109 6.78 -6.18 11.42
N GLU A 110 5.70 -6.49 12.16
CA GLU A 110 4.62 -7.36 11.67
C GLU A 110 3.89 -6.71 10.48
N VAL A 111 3.61 -5.41 10.58
CA VAL A 111 2.95 -4.66 9.51
C VAL A 111 3.89 -4.47 8.32
N THR A 112 5.18 -4.25 8.58
CA THR A 112 6.21 -4.16 7.54
C THR A 112 6.37 -5.49 6.79
N GLU A 113 6.36 -6.63 7.50
CA GLU A 113 6.41 -7.96 6.89
C GLU A 113 5.22 -8.17 5.95
N TYR A 114 4.01 -7.83 6.39
CA TYR A 114 2.83 -7.89 5.54
C TYR A 114 2.99 -7.04 4.26
N TRP A 115 3.41 -5.79 4.40
CA TRP A 115 3.66 -4.92 3.24
C TRP A 115 4.69 -5.52 2.28
N GLN A 116 5.78 -6.10 2.78
CA GLN A 116 6.80 -6.74 1.94
C GLN A 116 6.23 -7.94 1.16
N VAL A 117 5.39 -8.76 1.80
CA VAL A 117 4.70 -9.87 1.13
C VAL A 117 3.76 -9.36 0.04
N ALA A 118 2.96 -8.33 0.32
CA ALA A 118 2.09 -7.69 -0.67
C ALA A 118 2.88 -7.13 -1.86
N ARG A 119 4.01 -6.45 -1.60
CA ARG A 119 4.95 -5.93 -2.59
C ARG A 119 5.51 -7.03 -3.49
N ASN A 120 5.89 -8.17 -2.93
CA ASN A 120 6.44 -9.29 -3.66
C ASN A 120 5.41 -9.94 -4.61
N LEU A 121 4.11 -9.79 -4.34
CA LEU A 121 3.02 -10.20 -5.23
C LEU A 121 2.69 -9.12 -6.28
N LEU A 122 2.78 -7.85 -5.92
CA LEU A 122 2.45 -6.73 -6.79
C LEU A 122 3.44 -6.61 -7.96
N ILE A 123 4.74 -6.64 -7.69
CA ILE A 123 5.78 -6.40 -8.71
C ILE A 123 5.66 -7.37 -9.91
N PRO A 124 5.53 -8.69 -9.73
CA PRO A 124 5.29 -9.62 -10.84
C PRO A 124 3.98 -9.34 -11.58
N SER A 125 2.92 -8.92 -10.86
CA SER A 125 1.63 -8.58 -11.46
C SER A 125 1.77 -7.44 -12.46
N ILE A 126 2.48 -6.37 -12.09
CA ILE A 126 2.75 -5.22 -12.98
C ILE A 126 3.56 -5.65 -14.21
N LYS A 127 4.60 -6.47 -14.01
CA LYS A 127 5.46 -6.94 -15.11
C LYS A 127 4.71 -7.72 -16.18
N GLN A 128 3.58 -8.32 -15.86
CA GLN A 128 2.76 -9.09 -16.80
C GLN A 128 1.80 -8.21 -17.62
N ILE A 129 1.57 -6.95 -17.26
CA ILE A 129 0.62 -6.08 -17.96
C ILE A 129 1.24 -5.59 -19.27
N SER A 130 0.74 -6.11 -20.39
CA SER A 130 1.12 -5.61 -21.73
C SER A 130 0.30 -4.38 -22.12
N THR A 131 0.78 -3.59 -23.07
CA THR A 131 0.09 -2.38 -23.54
C THR A 131 -1.36 -2.66 -23.97
N ARG A 132 -1.63 -3.80 -24.61
CA ARG A 132 -2.99 -4.20 -25.04
C ARG A 132 -3.94 -4.50 -23.84
N MET A 133 -3.41 -4.74 -22.63
CA MET A 133 -4.21 -5.00 -21.45
C MET A 133 -4.62 -3.73 -20.72
N LEU A 134 -4.05 -2.58 -21.04
CA LEU A 134 -4.25 -1.34 -20.28
C LEU A 134 -5.70 -0.89 -20.19
N THR A 135 -6.54 -1.20 -21.18
CA THR A 135 -7.96 -0.87 -21.20
C THR A 135 -8.86 -1.93 -20.57
N ILE A 136 -8.30 -3.07 -20.16
CA ILE A 136 -9.06 -4.12 -19.48
C ILE A 136 -9.60 -3.60 -18.15
N LYS A 137 -10.80 -4.04 -17.82
CA LYS A 137 -11.47 -3.88 -16.53
C LYS A 137 -11.88 -5.26 -16.01
N HIS A 138 -12.04 -5.37 -14.72
CA HIS A 138 -12.49 -6.60 -14.04
C HIS A 138 -13.76 -6.34 -13.22
N PRO A 139 -14.93 -6.09 -13.87
CA PRO A 139 -16.18 -5.83 -13.18
C PRO A 139 -16.67 -7.04 -12.37
N GLU A 140 -16.30 -8.25 -12.77
CA GLU A 140 -16.64 -9.51 -12.11
C GLU A 140 -16.05 -9.64 -10.70
N ILE A 141 -14.92 -8.99 -10.45
CA ILE A 141 -14.28 -8.96 -9.13
C ILE A 141 -14.44 -7.61 -8.43
N TRP A 142 -14.89 -6.56 -9.14
CA TRP A 142 -15.20 -5.23 -8.59
C TRP A 142 -16.69 -5.12 -8.23
N THR A 143 -17.14 -6.06 -7.39
CA THR A 143 -18.57 -6.37 -7.18
C THR A 143 -19.37 -5.26 -6.50
N HIS A 144 -18.75 -4.36 -5.74
CA HIS A 144 -19.43 -3.24 -5.07
C HIS A 144 -19.85 -2.11 -6.03
N ALA A 145 -19.21 -2.00 -7.19
CA ALA A 145 -19.52 -1.01 -8.22
C ALA A 145 -19.02 -1.48 -9.61
N PRO A 146 -19.63 -2.53 -10.22
CA PRO A 146 -19.11 -3.13 -11.46
C PRO A 146 -18.97 -2.14 -12.62
N ASP A 147 -19.92 -1.22 -12.75
CA ASP A 147 -19.91 -0.19 -13.81
C ASP A 147 -18.78 0.82 -13.65
N ARG A 148 -18.22 0.93 -12.45
CA ARG A 148 -17.11 1.81 -12.10
C ARG A 148 -15.77 1.07 -11.95
N ALA A 149 -15.71 -0.20 -12.37
CA ALA A 149 -14.47 -0.96 -12.34
C ALA A 149 -13.36 -0.19 -13.09
N PRO A 150 -12.20 0.07 -12.46
CA PRO A 150 -11.13 0.83 -13.09
C PRO A 150 -10.46 0.03 -14.21
N THR A 151 -9.83 0.73 -15.16
CA THR A 151 -8.93 0.09 -16.13
C THR A 151 -7.60 -0.25 -15.46
N LEU A 152 -6.89 -1.24 -16.00
CA LEU A 152 -5.55 -1.56 -15.51
C LEU A 152 -4.59 -0.35 -15.64
N LEU A 153 -4.76 0.47 -16.69
CA LEU A 153 -4.02 1.74 -16.83
C LEU A 153 -4.24 2.66 -15.64
N TRP A 154 -5.52 2.84 -15.23
CA TRP A 154 -5.85 3.69 -14.09
C TRP A 154 -5.19 3.17 -12.80
N VAL A 155 -5.22 1.86 -12.57
CA VAL A 155 -4.59 1.23 -11.40
C VAL A 155 -3.07 1.48 -11.39
N LEU A 156 -2.39 1.26 -12.52
CA LEU A 156 -0.95 1.48 -12.64
C LEU A 156 -0.54 2.95 -12.37
N GLY A 157 -1.39 3.91 -12.76
CA GLY A 157 -1.14 5.32 -12.48
C GLY A 157 -1.52 5.72 -11.05
N ARG A 158 -2.64 5.21 -10.53
CA ARG A 158 -3.18 5.61 -9.21
C ARG A 158 -2.37 5.09 -8.04
N LEU A 159 -1.96 3.82 -8.09
CA LEU A 159 -1.29 3.14 -6.98
C LEU A 159 -0.02 3.86 -6.49
N PRO A 160 0.96 4.21 -7.35
CA PRO A 160 2.16 4.88 -6.89
C PRO A 160 1.88 6.29 -6.36
N VAL A 161 0.87 6.98 -6.88
CA VAL A 161 0.47 8.31 -6.38
C VAL A 161 -0.09 8.21 -4.97
N GLU A 162 -1.02 7.29 -4.74
CA GLU A 162 -1.66 7.09 -3.43
C GLU A 162 -0.64 6.68 -2.37
N ASN A 163 0.16 5.65 -2.66
CA ASN A 163 1.13 5.16 -1.69
C ASN A 163 2.30 6.13 -1.48
N GLY A 164 2.68 6.91 -2.50
CA GLY A 164 3.64 8.00 -2.36
C GLY A 164 3.13 9.11 -1.43
N GLN A 165 1.85 9.50 -1.55
CA GLN A 165 1.20 10.45 -0.63
C GLN A 165 1.21 9.93 0.81
N HIS A 166 0.83 8.67 1.03
CA HIS A 166 0.84 8.05 2.35
C HIS A 166 2.25 7.91 2.94
N THR A 167 3.24 7.63 2.12
CA THR A 167 4.66 7.63 2.54
C THR A 167 5.09 9.02 3.01
N GLY A 168 4.68 10.07 2.30
CA GLY A 168 4.90 11.47 2.72
C GLY A 168 4.21 11.80 4.04
N HIS A 169 2.99 11.30 4.28
CA HIS A 169 2.28 11.46 5.55
C HIS A 169 3.05 10.81 6.72
N ILE A 170 3.59 9.60 6.53
CA ILE A 170 4.43 8.92 7.55
C ILE A 170 5.64 9.80 7.90
N ALA A 171 6.38 10.26 6.89
CA ALA A 171 7.57 11.10 7.11
C ALA A 171 7.22 12.41 7.82
N TYR A 172 6.09 13.03 7.48
CA TYR A 172 5.60 14.25 8.11
C TYR A 172 5.21 14.03 9.58
N ILE A 173 4.42 12.99 9.88
CA ILE A 173 4.00 12.64 11.24
C ILE A 173 5.23 12.38 12.11
N ARG A 174 6.21 11.64 11.59
CA ARG A 174 7.47 11.37 12.28
C ARG A 174 8.25 12.66 12.60
N GLY A 175 8.32 13.59 11.67
CA GLY A 175 8.93 14.90 11.89
C GLY A 175 8.23 15.70 12.98
N LEU A 176 6.89 15.68 13.02
CA LEU A 176 6.11 16.32 14.09
C LEU A 176 6.36 15.68 15.46
N TYR A 177 6.42 14.34 15.53
CA TYR A 177 6.72 13.64 16.78
C TYR A 177 8.09 14.00 17.32
N SER A 178 9.12 14.00 16.46
CA SER A 178 10.48 14.37 16.85
C SER A 178 10.57 15.82 17.38
N SER A 179 9.83 16.75 16.77
CA SER A 179 9.80 18.15 17.21
C SER A 179 9.04 18.36 18.53
N LYS A 180 8.14 17.45 18.90
CA LYS A 180 7.44 17.49 20.21
C LYS A 180 8.38 17.16 21.38
N LEU A 181 9.45 16.39 21.12
CA LEU A 181 10.42 15.93 22.14
C LEU A 181 11.61 16.89 22.30
N SER A 182 11.71 17.90 21.42
CA SER A 182 12.73 18.96 21.45
C SER A 182 12.28 20.13 22.27
#